data_85347bfdcc98c368b0b1bb3715c7bc4b
#
_entry.id   85347bfdcc98c368b0b1bb3715c7bc4b
#
_cell.length_a   1.000
_cell.length_b   1.000
_cell.length_c   1.000
_cell.angle_alpha   90.00
_cell.angle_beta   90.00
_cell.angle_gamma   90.00
#
_symmetry.space_group_name_H-M   'P 1'
#
loop_
_entity.id
_entity.type
_entity.pdbx_description
1 polymer ?
#
loop_
_entity_poly.entity_id
_entity_poly.type
_entity_poly.pdbx_seq_one_letter_code
_entity_poly.pdbx_strand_id
1 'polypeptide(L)'
;MDINKGLNGFQLKILALVFMTLDHIYYFFNGILPIPYIFTIIGRLAMPIFVFLSTEGFRHTKNRKKYILRLYLFSVGMGLLNIFTETCFPSPVGTFYGCNIFATIFYIIYFLSCLEEIFNYKNNKIRAIAGCIVLILPFLIQEAIIFIIDLLTASGIFI
;
A
#
# COMPACT_ATOMS: atom_id res chain seq x y z
N MET A 1 33.51 7.81 -15.21
CA MET A 1 32.26 7.44 -14.52
C MET A 1 31.68 8.73 -13.94
N ASP A 2 30.72 9.35 -14.65
CA ASP A 2 30.17 10.67 -14.26
C ASP A 2 29.34 10.51 -12.99
N ILE A 3 29.92 10.90 -11.88
CA ILE A 3 29.33 10.84 -10.52
C ILE A 3 28.12 11.80 -10.36
N ASN A 4 27.87 12.65 -11.35
CA ASN A 4 26.82 13.67 -11.31
C ASN A 4 25.47 13.27 -11.92
N LYS A 5 25.30 12.05 -12.43
CA LYS A 5 24.01 11.56 -12.89
C LYS A 5 23.37 10.75 -11.78
N GLY A 6 22.39 11.34 -11.09
CA GLY A 6 21.54 10.63 -10.14
C GLY A 6 20.89 9.37 -10.76
N LEU A 7 20.37 8.47 -9.89
CA LEU A 7 19.71 7.26 -10.35
C LEU A 7 18.49 7.60 -11.22
N ASN A 8 18.35 6.93 -12.34
CA ASN A 8 17.16 7.07 -13.16
C ASN A 8 15.98 6.27 -12.57
N GLY A 9 14.74 6.59 -13.00
CA GLY A 9 13.54 5.95 -12.45
C GLY A 9 13.52 4.43 -12.61
N PHE A 10 14.18 3.86 -13.60
CA PHE A 10 14.30 2.42 -13.76
C PHE A 10 15.26 1.82 -12.72
N GLN A 11 16.41 2.44 -12.50
CA GLN A 11 17.39 2.02 -11.50
C GLN A 11 16.79 2.07 -10.09
N LEU A 12 16.02 3.12 -9.79
CA LEU A 12 15.30 3.24 -8.51
C LEU A 12 14.28 2.12 -8.32
N LYS A 13 13.56 1.70 -9.37
CA LYS A 13 12.63 0.55 -9.30
C LYS A 13 13.35 -0.74 -8.97
N ILE A 14 14.48 -1.01 -9.63
CA ILE A 14 15.30 -2.21 -9.36
C ILE A 14 15.83 -2.17 -7.93
N LEU A 15 16.35 -1.03 -7.48
CA LEU A 15 16.83 -0.86 -6.12
C LEU A 15 15.73 -1.13 -5.08
N ALA A 16 14.56 -0.56 -5.27
CA ALA A 16 13.41 -0.80 -4.39
C ALA A 16 12.98 -2.28 -4.39
N LEU A 17 13.02 -2.95 -5.55
CA LEU A 17 12.73 -4.38 -5.65
C LEU A 17 13.74 -5.21 -4.86
N VAL A 18 15.03 -4.90 -4.96
CA VAL A 18 16.09 -5.58 -4.19
C VAL A 18 15.86 -5.39 -2.69
N PHE A 19 15.59 -4.16 -2.25
CA PHE A 19 15.33 -3.88 -0.84
C PHE A 19 14.10 -4.63 -0.32
N MET A 20 13.02 -4.65 -1.09
CA MET A 20 11.81 -5.42 -0.76
C MET A 20 12.11 -6.92 -0.67
N THR A 21 12.94 -7.46 -1.58
CA THR A 21 13.33 -8.88 -1.55
C THR A 21 14.12 -9.21 -0.29
N LEU A 22 15.05 -8.35 0.14
CA LEU A 22 15.81 -8.53 1.39
C LEU A 22 14.89 -8.57 2.61
N ASP A 23 13.89 -7.68 2.68
CA ASP A 23 12.89 -7.67 3.75
C ASP A 23 12.09 -8.98 3.80
N HIS A 24 11.65 -9.47 2.64
CA HIS A 24 10.92 -10.74 2.54
C HIS A 24 11.78 -11.94 2.91
N ILE A 25 13.07 -11.95 2.52
CA ILE A 25 14.00 -13.00 2.93
C ILE A 25 14.11 -13.04 4.46
N TYR A 26 14.29 -11.89 5.11
CA TYR A 26 14.29 -11.83 6.56
C TYR A 26 12.96 -12.31 7.14
N TYR A 27 11.85 -11.82 6.63
CA TYR A 27 10.51 -12.13 7.13
C TYR A 27 10.19 -13.63 7.09
N PHE A 28 10.50 -14.31 5.97
CA PHE A 28 10.17 -15.72 5.80
C PHE A 28 11.17 -16.68 6.46
N PHE A 29 12.42 -16.31 6.55
CA PHE A 29 13.48 -17.26 6.95
C PHE A 29 14.11 -16.96 8.30
N ASN A 30 13.80 -15.86 8.95
CA ASN A 30 14.41 -15.48 10.25
C ASN A 30 14.20 -16.53 11.37
N GLY A 31 13.12 -17.32 11.32
CA GLY A 31 12.89 -18.42 12.26
C GLY A 31 13.64 -19.72 11.97
N ILE A 32 14.22 -19.84 10.76
CA ILE A 32 14.87 -21.05 10.26
C ILE A 32 16.39 -20.84 10.13
N LEU A 33 16.79 -19.64 9.69
CA LEU A 33 18.18 -19.27 9.42
C LEU A 33 18.54 -18.00 10.21
N PRO A 34 19.80 -17.87 10.68
CA PRO A 34 20.27 -16.67 11.38
C PRO A 34 20.50 -15.53 10.36
N ILE A 35 19.41 -14.89 9.92
CA ILE A 35 19.49 -13.80 8.96
C ILE A 35 19.72 -12.47 9.68
N PRO A 36 20.64 -11.61 9.22
CA PRO A 36 20.93 -10.34 9.85
C PRO A 36 19.71 -9.40 9.83
N TYR A 37 19.39 -8.79 10.96
CA TYR A 37 18.30 -7.82 11.11
C TYR A 37 18.44 -6.59 10.18
N ILE A 38 19.65 -6.32 9.69
CA ILE A 38 19.92 -5.24 8.73
C ILE A 38 19.10 -5.38 7.44
N PHE A 39 18.68 -6.60 7.06
CA PHE A 39 17.86 -6.84 5.87
C PHE A 39 16.49 -6.18 5.99
N THR A 40 15.86 -6.23 7.16
CA THR A 40 14.60 -5.52 7.43
C THR A 40 14.79 -3.99 7.45
N ILE A 41 15.88 -3.50 8.03
CA ILE A 41 16.16 -2.06 8.07
C ILE A 41 16.31 -1.50 6.66
N ILE A 42 17.08 -2.16 5.81
CA ILE A 42 17.27 -1.79 4.40
C ILE A 42 15.96 -1.97 3.62
N GLY A 43 15.25 -3.06 3.88
CA GLY A 43 14.00 -3.39 3.22
C GLY A 43 12.92 -2.33 3.40
N ARG A 44 12.84 -1.70 4.56
CA ARG A 44 11.89 -0.60 4.83
C ARG A 44 12.09 0.62 3.93
N LEU A 45 13.27 0.81 3.34
CA LEU A 45 13.52 1.88 2.36
C LEU A 45 12.81 1.64 1.02
N ALA A 46 12.39 0.41 0.73
CA ALA A 46 11.65 0.11 -0.49
C ALA A 46 10.34 0.89 -0.59
N MET A 47 9.61 0.98 0.53
CA MET A 47 8.30 1.64 0.58
C MET A 47 8.34 3.11 0.15
N PRO A 48 9.16 4.00 0.73
CA PRO A 48 9.23 5.40 0.30
C PRO A 48 9.69 5.55 -1.15
N ILE A 49 10.57 4.66 -1.64
CA ILE A 49 10.99 4.69 -3.05
C ILE A 49 9.82 4.34 -3.98
N PHE A 50 9.04 3.29 -3.66
CA PHE A 50 7.86 2.94 -4.46
C PHE A 50 6.79 4.03 -4.43
N VAL A 51 6.55 4.65 -3.28
CA VAL A 51 5.61 5.78 -3.17
C VAL A 51 6.09 6.95 -4.03
N PHE A 52 7.36 7.32 -3.95
CA PHE A 52 7.94 8.39 -4.79
C PHE A 52 7.76 8.09 -6.29
N LEU A 53 8.14 6.90 -6.74
CA LEU A 53 8.03 6.50 -8.13
C LEU A 53 6.57 6.44 -8.62
N SER A 54 5.66 6.04 -7.75
CA SER A 54 4.23 5.96 -8.09
C SER A 54 3.60 7.35 -8.17
N THR A 55 3.96 8.26 -7.28
CA THR A 55 3.50 9.66 -7.32
C THR A 55 4.03 10.38 -8.55
N GLU A 56 5.30 10.18 -8.88
CA GLU A 56 5.90 10.73 -10.10
C GLU A 56 5.23 10.16 -11.35
N GLY A 57 5.01 8.85 -11.40
CA GLY A 57 4.26 8.19 -12.47
C GLY A 57 2.83 8.72 -12.62
N PHE A 58 2.14 9.00 -11.51
CA PHE A 58 0.80 9.59 -11.51
C PHE A 58 0.79 11.00 -12.08
N ARG A 59 1.76 11.84 -11.73
CA ARG A 59 1.89 13.22 -12.24
C ARG A 59 2.08 13.27 -13.75
N HIS A 60 2.84 12.31 -14.32
CA HIS A 60 3.12 12.23 -15.76
C HIS A 60 2.09 11.43 -16.56
N THR A 61 1.11 10.83 -15.91
CA THR A 61 0.10 10.00 -16.59
C THR A 61 -0.99 10.85 -17.22
N LYS A 62 -1.29 10.63 -18.51
CA LYS A 62 -2.38 11.31 -19.24
C LYS A 62 -3.76 10.92 -18.70
N ASN A 63 -3.96 9.66 -18.31
CA ASN A 63 -5.24 9.15 -17.83
C ASN A 63 -5.15 8.72 -16.36
N ARG A 64 -5.32 9.70 -15.46
CA ARG A 64 -5.24 9.53 -14.01
C ARG A 64 -6.24 8.52 -13.46
N LYS A 65 -7.49 8.55 -13.96
CA LYS A 65 -8.53 7.59 -13.52
C LYS A 65 -8.14 6.14 -13.81
N LYS A 66 -7.61 5.88 -15.01
CA LYS A 66 -7.13 4.54 -15.39
C LYS A 66 -5.93 4.09 -14.56
N TYR A 67 -5.06 5.02 -14.16
CA TYR A 67 -3.93 4.73 -13.28
C TYR A 67 -4.40 4.31 -11.88
N ILE A 68 -5.31 5.07 -11.27
CA ILE A 68 -5.92 4.77 -9.96
C ILE A 68 -6.65 3.42 -10.02
N LEU A 69 -7.45 3.18 -11.07
CA LEU A 69 -8.16 1.91 -11.23
C LEU A 69 -7.21 0.70 -11.31
N ARG A 70 -6.08 0.82 -12.01
CA ARG A 70 -5.08 -0.24 -12.05
C ARG A 70 -4.49 -0.53 -10.69
N LEU A 71 -4.13 0.51 -9.92
CA LEU A 71 -3.63 0.33 -8.55
C LEU A 71 -4.66 -0.34 -7.65
N TYR A 72 -5.94 0.04 -7.77
CA TYR A 72 -7.03 -0.60 -7.05
C TYR A 72 -7.15 -2.09 -7.40
N LEU A 73 -7.15 -2.44 -8.68
CA LEU A 73 -7.23 -3.83 -9.12
C LEU A 73 -6.04 -4.68 -8.63
N PHE A 74 -4.82 -4.12 -8.65
CA PHE A 74 -3.65 -4.79 -8.08
C PHE A 74 -3.75 -4.93 -6.55
N SER A 75 -4.28 -3.93 -5.87
CA SER A 75 -4.54 -3.99 -4.42
C SER A 75 -5.53 -5.11 -4.07
N VAL A 76 -6.64 -5.21 -4.78
CA VAL A 76 -7.64 -6.28 -4.59
C VAL A 76 -7.02 -7.65 -4.92
N GLY A 77 -6.32 -7.77 -6.06
CA GLY A 77 -5.65 -9.00 -6.45
C GLY A 77 -4.64 -9.48 -5.40
N MET A 78 -3.84 -8.57 -4.84
CA MET A 78 -2.90 -8.91 -3.76
C MET A 78 -3.63 -9.31 -2.47
N GLY A 79 -4.75 -8.65 -2.15
CA GLY A 79 -5.60 -9.05 -1.02
C GLY A 79 -6.15 -10.47 -1.17
N LEU A 80 -6.64 -10.81 -2.35
CA LEU A 80 -7.12 -12.18 -2.65
C LEU A 80 -5.99 -13.21 -2.59
N LEU A 81 -4.80 -12.88 -3.08
CA LEU A 81 -3.62 -13.75 -2.96
C LEU A 81 -3.24 -13.98 -1.50
N ASN A 82 -3.31 -12.97 -0.65
CA ASN A 82 -3.03 -13.11 0.78
C ASN A 82 -4.03 -14.05 1.44
N ILE A 83 -5.33 -13.89 1.19
CA ILE A 83 -6.38 -14.79 1.71
C ILE A 83 -6.15 -16.22 1.22
N PHE A 84 -5.84 -16.40 -0.06
CA PHE A 84 -5.55 -17.72 -0.63
C PHE A 84 -4.33 -18.37 0.03
N THR A 85 -3.24 -17.61 0.22
CA THR A 85 -2.02 -18.12 0.86
C THR A 85 -2.26 -18.51 2.32
N GLU A 86 -2.99 -17.71 3.08
CA GLU A 86 -3.36 -18.02 4.46
C GLU A 86 -4.22 -19.29 4.56
N THR A 87 -5.14 -19.46 3.62
CA THR A 87 -6.04 -20.63 3.61
C THR A 87 -5.30 -21.92 3.22
N CYS A 88 -4.41 -21.85 2.22
CA CYS A 88 -3.69 -23.01 1.71
C CYS A 88 -2.43 -23.35 2.50
N PHE A 89 -1.79 -22.37 3.09
CA PHE A 89 -0.52 -22.49 3.81
C PHE A 89 -0.57 -21.71 5.14
N PRO A 90 -1.39 -22.17 6.12
CA PRO A 90 -1.48 -21.49 7.40
C PRO A 90 -0.11 -21.41 8.07
N SER A 91 0.33 -20.21 8.42
CA SER A 91 1.59 -20.01 9.10
C SER A 91 1.54 -20.59 10.51
N PRO A 92 2.53 -21.41 10.93
CA PRO A 92 2.59 -21.93 12.29
C PRO A 92 2.79 -20.83 13.36
N VAL A 93 3.13 -19.63 12.96
CA VAL A 93 3.36 -18.46 13.85
C VAL A 93 2.14 -17.55 13.96
N GLY A 94 1.03 -17.86 13.28
CA GLY A 94 -0.30 -17.26 13.51
C GLY A 94 -0.51 -15.82 13.03
N THR A 95 0.45 -15.18 12.36
CA THR A 95 0.29 -13.80 11.91
C THR A 95 0.89 -13.57 10.53
N PHE A 96 0.23 -14.08 9.52
CA PHE A 96 0.53 -13.69 8.15
C PHE A 96 -0.34 -12.49 7.75
N TYR A 97 -0.06 -11.33 8.31
CA TYR A 97 -0.63 -10.09 7.78
C TYR A 97 0.15 -9.72 6.52
N GLY A 98 -0.36 -10.17 5.38
CA GLY A 98 0.23 -9.87 4.09
C GLY A 98 0.32 -8.38 3.87
N CYS A 99 1.55 -7.86 3.80
CA CYS A 99 1.80 -6.47 3.46
C CYS A 99 1.29 -6.19 2.05
N ASN A 100 0.18 -5.46 1.93
CA ASN A 100 -0.36 -5.06 0.64
C ASN A 100 0.16 -3.67 0.25
N ILE A 101 1.35 -3.62 -0.32
CA ILE A 101 1.98 -2.37 -0.78
C ILE A 101 1.13 -1.64 -1.83
N PHE A 102 0.40 -2.37 -2.67
CA PHE A 102 -0.48 -1.77 -3.68
C PHE A 102 -1.66 -1.03 -3.05
N ALA A 103 -2.21 -1.55 -1.94
CA ALA A 103 -3.25 -0.85 -1.18
C ALA A 103 -2.72 0.47 -0.63
N THR A 104 -1.55 0.48 -0.02
CA THR A 104 -0.94 1.70 0.51
C THR A 104 -0.67 2.73 -0.58
N ILE A 105 -0.09 2.30 -1.71
CA ILE A 105 0.17 3.20 -2.85
C ILE A 105 -1.16 3.71 -3.44
N PHE A 106 -2.16 2.84 -3.56
CA PHE A 106 -3.50 3.24 -4.03
C PHE A 106 -4.09 4.35 -3.15
N TYR A 107 -4.09 4.17 -1.82
CA TYR A 107 -4.62 5.18 -0.90
C TYR A 107 -3.86 6.51 -0.99
N ILE A 108 -2.54 6.49 -1.09
CA ILE A 108 -1.72 7.70 -1.22
C ILE A 108 -2.06 8.45 -2.52
N ILE A 109 -2.11 7.75 -3.66
CA ILE A 109 -2.42 8.34 -4.96
C ILE A 109 -3.86 8.85 -5.02
N TYR A 110 -4.79 8.08 -4.45
CA TYR A 110 -6.19 8.49 -4.34
C TYR A 110 -6.33 9.76 -3.51
N PHE A 111 -5.68 9.82 -2.35
CA PHE A 111 -5.64 10.99 -1.49
C PHE A 111 -5.07 12.23 -2.20
N LEU A 112 -3.93 12.07 -2.90
CA LEU A 112 -3.34 13.15 -3.69
C LEU A 112 -4.28 13.64 -4.79
N SER A 113 -4.97 12.73 -5.48
CA SER A 113 -5.95 13.09 -6.51
C SER A 113 -7.11 13.91 -5.95
N CYS A 114 -7.62 13.53 -4.77
CA CYS A 114 -8.69 14.27 -4.10
C CYS A 114 -8.22 15.65 -3.62
N LEU A 115 -7.00 15.76 -3.07
CA LEU A 115 -6.43 17.04 -2.68
C LEU A 115 -6.27 17.97 -3.88
N GLU A 116 -5.73 17.48 -5.01
CA GLU A 116 -5.61 18.29 -6.23
C GLU A 116 -6.98 18.80 -6.72
N GLU A 117 -8.03 17.99 -6.65
CA GLU A 117 -9.37 18.41 -6.98
C GLU A 117 -9.90 19.52 -6.04
N ILE A 118 -9.69 19.35 -4.74
CA ILE A 118 -10.11 20.36 -3.74
C ILE A 118 -9.38 21.69 -3.97
N PHE A 119 -8.08 21.65 -4.20
CA PHE A 119 -7.27 22.87 -4.40
C PHE A 119 -7.54 23.57 -5.74
N ASN A 120 -7.85 22.83 -6.80
CA ASN A 120 -8.17 23.40 -8.11
C ASN A 120 -9.55 24.05 -8.16
N TYR A 121 -10.49 23.68 -7.30
CA TYR A 121 -11.84 24.23 -7.25
C TYR A 121 -11.99 25.39 -6.26
N LYS A 122 -11.31 26.50 -6.54
CA LYS A 122 -11.26 27.71 -5.71
C LYS A 122 -12.62 28.35 -5.37
N ASN A 123 -13.72 27.94 -6.02
CA ASN A 123 -15.00 28.63 -5.90
C ASN A 123 -16.24 27.73 -5.62
N ASN A 124 -16.08 26.44 -5.39
CA ASN A 124 -17.25 25.57 -5.15
C ASN A 124 -17.12 24.84 -3.80
N LYS A 125 -17.63 25.48 -2.74
CA LYS A 125 -17.64 24.94 -1.36
C LYS A 125 -18.23 23.52 -1.27
N ILE A 126 -19.24 23.22 -2.08
CA ILE A 126 -19.91 21.92 -2.09
C ILE A 126 -18.95 20.81 -2.57
N ARG A 127 -18.13 21.06 -3.59
CA ARG A 127 -17.17 20.08 -4.10
C ARG A 127 -15.99 19.88 -3.15
N ALA A 128 -15.55 20.94 -2.47
CA ALA A 128 -14.55 20.84 -1.43
C ALA A 128 -15.04 19.95 -0.26
N ILE A 129 -16.28 20.15 0.18
CA ILE A 129 -16.90 19.33 1.23
C ILE A 129 -17.06 17.88 0.75
N ALA A 130 -17.53 17.66 -0.47
CA ALA A 130 -17.63 16.32 -1.05
C ALA A 130 -16.27 15.62 -1.13
N GLY A 131 -15.20 16.34 -1.52
CA GLY A 131 -13.84 15.82 -1.52
C GLY A 131 -13.35 15.42 -0.12
N CYS A 132 -13.62 16.24 0.89
CA CYS A 132 -13.31 15.91 2.29
C CYS A 132 -14.06 14.65 2.77
N ILE A 133 -15.35 14.54 2.43
CA ILE A 133 -16.16 13.36 2.75
C ILE A 133 -15.56 12.09 2.10
N VAL A 134 -15.22 12.17 0.83
CA VAL A 134 -14.61 11.05 0.08
C VAL A 134 -13.25 10.64 0.67
N LEU A 135 -12.48 11.59 1.22
CA LEU A 135 -11.22 11.29 1.92
C LEU A 135 -11.43 10.58 3.25
N ILE A 136 -12.45 10.95 4.01
CA ILE A 136 -12.72 10.41 5.34
C ILE A 136 -13.47 9.09 5.25
N LEU A 137 -14.32 8.92 4.23
CA LEU A 137 -15.19 7.76 4.06
C LEU A 137 -14.49 6.39 4.19
N PRO A 138 -13.32 6.13 3.56
CA PRO A 138 -12.62 4.85 3.69
C PRO A 138 -12.22 4.52 5.13
N PHE A 139 -11.81 5.53 5.90
CA PHE A 139 -11.45 5.35 7.32
C PHE A 139 -12.69 5.04 8.17
N LEU A 140 -13.79 5.75 7.93
CA LEU A 140 -15.05 5.50 8.64
C LEU A 140 -15.61 4.10 8.34
N ILE A 141 -15.52 3.65 7.08
CA ILE A 141 -15.95 2.30 6.68
C ILE A 141 -15.07 1.25 7.35
N GLN A 142 -13.76 1.45 7.41
CA GLN A 142 -12.84 0.52 8.06
C GLN A 142 -13.14 0.39 9.55
N GLU A 143 -13.31 1.50 10.27
CA GLU A 143 -13.67 1.49 11.70
C GLU A 143 -15.04 0.84 11.94
N ALA A 144 -16.02 1.11 11.07
CA ALA A 144 -17.32 0.48 11.17
C ALA A 144 -17.26 -1.04 10.97
N ILE A 145 -16.43 -1.51 10.02
CA ILE A 145 -16.24 -2.95 9.78
C ILE A 145 -15.56 -3.61 10.99
N ILE A 146 -14.51 -3.00 11.54
CA ILE A 146 -13.83 -3.51 12.74
C ILE A 146 -14.81 -3.60 13.90
N PHE A 147 -15.57 -2.53 14.16
CA PHE A 147 -16.58 -2.51 15.21
C PHE A 147 -17.65 -3.61 15.04
N ILE A 148 -18.10 -3.88 13.82
CA ILE A 148 -19.05 -4.96 13.53
C ILE A 148 -18.42 -6.33 13.78
N ILE A 149 -17.16 -6.53 13.38
CA ILE A 149 -16.43 -7.78 13.64
C ILE A 149 -16.27 -8.01 15.14
N ASP A 150 -15.88 -6.98 15.89
CA ASP A 150 -15.73 -7.06 17.35
C ASP A 150 -17.06 -7.37 18.03
N LEU A 151 -18.16 -6.79 17.56
CA LEU A 151 -19.49 -7.07 18.08
C LEU A 151 -19.92 -8.52 17.80
N LEU A 152 -19.63 -9.03 16.60
CA LEU A 152 -19.95 -10.41 16.23
C LEU A 152 -19.10 -11.44 16.98
N THR A 153 -17.83 -11.14 17.23
CA THR A 153 -16.97 -11.98 18.07
C THR A 153 -17.40 -11.96 19.52
N ALA A 154 -17.76 -10.81 20.06
CA ALA A 154 -18.29 -10.67 21.43
C ALA A 154 -19.65 -11.39 21.61
N SER A 155 -20.46 -11.48 20.56
CA SER A 155 -21.75 -12.22 20.58
C SER A 155 -21.61 -13.73 20.43
N GLY A 156 -20.39 -14.27 20.25
CA GLY A 156 -20.12 -15.70 20.12
C GLY A 156 -20.57 -16.31 18.78
N ILE A 157 -20.84 -15.50 17.78
CA ILE A 157 -21.26 -15.97 16.44
C ILE A 157 -20.07 -16.49 15.63
N PHE A 158 -18.83 -16.03 15.96
CA PHE A 158 -17.59 -16.55 15.43
C PHE A 158 -16.77 -17.21 16.56
N ILE A 159 -16.92 -18.50 16.74
CA ILE A 159 -15.97 -19.39 17.43
C ILE A 159 -15.47 -20.40 16.40
#